data_910ce26ac6f803aa5a43cb837b1dc323
#
_entry.id   910ce26ac6f803aa5a43cb837b1dc323
#
_cell.length_a   1.000
_cell.length_b   1.000
_cell.length_c   1.000
_cell.angle_alpha   90.00
_cell.angle_beta   90.00
_cell.angle_gamma   90.00
#
_symmetry.space_group_name_H-M   'P 1'
#
loop_
_entity.id
_entity.type
_entity.pdbx_description
1 polymer ?
#
loop_
_entity_poly.entity_id
_entity_poly.type
_entity_poly.pdbx_seq_one_letter_code
_entity_poly.pdbx_strand_id
1 'polypeptide(L)'
;LDGKPLTDATAPVIWGDAGTNGQHAYHQLLHQSVLAVPSDFILPAKVSHELKDHHHRLAAHCFAQTQALMQGKTFDEAKAEVLASGASEAEAIALAPHKVSPGNKPSNTLLLPELSPYYLGALIALYEQKVFCQGVLWNINSFDQWGVELGKQLSTPIYQVLSDQQKNNFDASTEALIAKFKQLNLG
;
A
#
# COMPACT_ATOMS: atom_id res chain seq x y z
N LEU A 1 -0.77 15.11 -21.32
CA LEU A 1 -0.39 16.53 -21.51
C LEU A 1 -1.30 17.26 -22.48
N ASP A 2 -1.84 16.61 -23.46
CA ASP A 2 -2.67 17.18 -24.55
C ASP A 2 -4.19 16.99 -24.32
N GLY A 3 -4.60 16.61 -23.13
CA GLY A 3 -6.01 16.46 -22.72
C GLY A 3 -6.73 15.26 -23.34
N LYS A 4 -5.99 14.35 -23.98
CA LYS A 4 -6.57 13.14 -24.55
C LYS A 4 -6.55 11.99 -23.55
N PRO A 5 -7.61 11.16 -23.52
CA PRO A 5 -7.58 9.94 -22.70
C PRO A 5 -6.43 9.01 -23.11
N LEU A 6 -5.79 8.40 -22.12
CA LEU A 6 -4.79 7.36 -22.35
C LEU A 6 -5.47 6.01 -22.58
N THR A 7 -4.86 5.16 -23.40
CA THR A 7 -5.34 3.79 -23.68
C THR A 7 -4.79 2.77 -22.70
N ASP A 8 -3.64 3.06 -22.11
CA ASP A 8 -2.94 2.16 -21.20
C ASP A 8 -3.18 2.53 -19.75
N ALA A 9 -3.13 1.54 -18.87
CA ALA A 9 -3.21 1.75 -17.44
C ALA A 9 -1.96 2.49 -16.93
N THR A 10 -2.18 3.63 -16.26
CA THR A 10 -1.14 4.48 -15.69
C THR A 10 -1.51 4.86 -14.25
N ALA A 11 -0.61 5.57 -13.57
CA ALA A 11 -0.84 6.08 -12.22
C ALA A 11 -1.30 4.98 -11.23
N PRO A 12 -0.41 4.03 -10.86
CA PRO A 12 -0.75 2.95 -9.93
C PRO A 12 -1.21 3.52 -8.59
N VAL A 13 -2.12 2.81 -7.94
CA VAL A 13 -2.46 3.09 -6.54
C VAL A 13 -1.25 2.75 -5.68
N ILE A 14 -0.78 3.73 -4.89
CA ILE A 14 0.35 3.57 -3.97
C ILE A 14 -0.20 3.58 -2.54
N TRP A 15 0.25 2.64 -1.75
CA TRP A 15 -0.10 2.51 -0.34
C TRP A 15 1.06 1.90 0.44
N GLY A 16 1.07 2.07 1.74
CA GLY A 16 2.13 1.52 2.58
C GLY A 16 1.91 1.88 4.06
N ASP A 17 2.74 1.30 4.91
CA ASP A 17 2.73 1.52 6.35
C ASP A 17 4.08 1.11 6.94
N ALA A 18 4.24 1.31 8.26
CA ALA A 18 5.36 0.74 9.00
C ALA A 18 5.41 -0.78 8.81
N GLY A 19 6.57 -1.32 8.45
CA GLY A 19 6.72 -2.72 8.05
C GLY A 19 6.25 -3.73 9.08
N THR A 20 6.41 -3.43 10.38
CA THR A 20 5.89 -4.27 11.49
C THR A 20 4.37 -4.38 11.47
N ASN A 21 3.65 -3.30 11.17
CA ASN A 21 2.20 -3.31 11.05
C ASN A 21 1.78 -3.95 9.70
N GLY A 22 2.42 -3.55 8.61
CA GLY A 22 2.16 -4.04 7.27
C GLY A 22 2.27 -5.56 7.15
N GLN A 23 3.24 -6.17 7.85
CA GLN A 23 3.42 -7.62 7.90
C GLN A 23 2.15 -8.36 8.36
N HIS A 24 1.37 -7.78 9.27
CA HIS A 24 0.13 -8.35 9.78
C HIS A 24 -1.13 -7.88 9.03
N ALA A 25 -1.00 -6.86 8.16
CA ALA A 25 -2.13 -6.26 7.47
C ALA A 25 -2.27 -6.74 6.02
N TYR A 26 -1.20 -6.66 5.21
CA TYR A 26 -1.29 -6.87 3.77
C TYR A 26 -0.19 -7.74 3.16
N HIS A 27 0.81 -8.21 3.91
CA HIS A 27 1.87 -9.04 3.34
C HIS A 27 1.34 -10.36 2.78
N GLN A 28 0.24 -10.89 3.32
CA GLN A 28 -0.46 -12.05 2.76
C GLN A 28 -0.81 -11.83 1.28
N LEU A 29 -1.33 -10.65 0.93
CA LEU A 29 -1.63 -10.27 -0.45
C LEU A 29 -0.34 -10.18 -1.29
N LEU A 30 0.74 -9.62 -0.75
CA LEU A 30 2.01 -9.53 -1.46
C LEU A 30 2.56 -10.91 -1.82
N HIS A 31 2.48 -11.88 -0.90
CA HIS A 31 3.02 -13.22 -1.08
C HIS A 31 2.18 -14.11 -1.99
N GLN A 32 0.86 -14.13 -1.82
CA GLN A 32 -0.02 -15.14 -2.43
C GLN A 32 -0.97 -14.62 -3.51
N SER A 33 -1.10 -13.30 -3.70
CA SER A 33 -1.93 -12.75 -4.78
C SER A 33 -1.37 -13.13 -6.15
N VAL A 34 -2.26 -13.28 -7.13
CA VAL A 34 -1.90 -13.42 -8.55
C VAL A 34 -1.36 -12.11 -9.14
N LEU A 35 -1.70 -10.97 -8.52
CA LEU A 35 -1.20 -9.67 -8.94
C LEU A 35 0.23 -9.46 -8.44
N ALA A 36 1.11 -9.00 -9.33
CA ALA A 36 2.42 -8.52 -8.94
C ALA A 36 2.29 -7.08 -8.39
N VAL A 37 2.62 -6.90 -7.11
CA VAL A 37 2.65 -5.59 -6.45
C VAL A 37 4.11 -5.24 -6.17
N PRO A 38 4.75 -4.38 -6.98
CA PRO A 38 6.11 -3.92 -6.72
C PRO A 38 6.20 -3.23 -5.36
N SER A 39 7.12 -3.68 -4.52
CA SER A 39 7.23 -3.23 -3.14
C SER A 39 8.59 -2.61 -2.87
N ASP A 40 8.61 -1.43 -2.25
CA ASP A 40 9.83 -0.78 -1.78
C ASP A 40 9.93 -0.93 -0.25
N PHE A 41 10.97 -1.62 0.23
CA PHE A 41 11.31 -1.76 1.64
C PHE A 41 12.38 -0.73 2.00
N ILE A 42 12.07 0.18 2.93
CA ILE A 42 12.97 1.25 3.34
C ILE A 42 13.46 0.93 4.76
N LEU A 43 14.77 0.76 4.92
CA LEU A 43 15.37 0.38 6.20
C LEU A 43 16.61 1.24 6.48
N PRO A 44 16.68 2.00 7.60
CA PRO A 44 17.92 2.60 8.05
C PRO A 44 18.81 1.55 8.73
N ALA A 45 20.12 1.57 8.44
CA ALA A 45 21.07 0.65 9.05
C ALA A 45 21.38 1.03 10.52
N LYS A 46 21.44 2.33 10.81
CA LYS A 46 21.65 2.85 12.17
C LYS A 46 20.37 3.44 12.71
N VAL A 47 20.16 3.29 14.00
CA VAL A 47 19.04 3.89 14.76
C VAL A 47 19.57 4.74 15.92
N SER A 48 18.74 5.69 16.37
CA SER A 48 19.09 6.65 17.44
C SER A 48 18.68 6.17 18.84
N HIS A 49 18.20 4.94 19.01
CA HIS A 49 17.79 4.38 20.29
C HIS A 49 18.74 3.27 20.77
N GLU A 50 18.77 3.04 22.09
CA GLU A 50 19.64 2.05 22.73
C GLU A 50 18.89 0.73 23.05
N LEU A 51 17.77 0.46 22.39
CA LEU A 51 17.03 -0.80 22.54
C LEU A 51 17.84 -1.94 21.90
N LYS A 52 18.59 -2.71 22.68
CA LYS A 52 19.55 -3.76 22.24
C LYS A 52 19.06 -4.45 20.96
N ASP A 53 18.93 -5.71 20.86
CA ASP A 53 18.59 -6.50 19.67
C ASP A 53 17.35 -6.06 18.86
N HIS A 54 16.62 -5.04 19.30
CA HIS A 54 15.36 -4.65 18.66
C HIS A 54 15.53 -4.31 17.17
N HIS A 55 16.54 -3.50 16.83
CA HIS A 55 16.78 -3.11 15.45
C HIS A 55 17.32 -4.26 14.59
N HIS A 56 18.17 -5.12 15.16
CA HIS A 56 18.63 -6.32 14.44
C HIS A 56 17.48 -7.28 14.12
N ARG A 57 16.52 -7.44 15.03
CA ARG A 57 15.31 -8.23 14.78
C ARG A 57 14.45 -7.60 13.70
N LEU A 58 14.25 -6.28 13.74
CA LEU A 58 13.51 -5.55 12.71
C LEU A 58 14.18 -5.73 11.33
N ALA A 59 15.48 -5.55 11.23
CA ALA A 59 16.24 -5.74 10.00
C ALA A 59 16.14 -7.20 9.49
N ALA A 60 16.26 -8.17 10.40
CA ALA A 60 16.11 -9.59 10.05
C ALA A 60 14.71 -9.89 9.48
N HIS A 61 13.65 -9.34 10.07
CA HIS A 61 12.29 -9.47 9.53
C HIS A 61 12.16 -8.81 8.14
N CYS A 62 12.72 -7.62 7.97
CA CYS A 62 12.72 -6.93 6.67
C CYS A 62 13.38 -7.80 5.60
N PHE A 63 14.58 -8.30 5.86
CA PHE A 63 15.32 -9.15 4.90
C PHE A 63 14.63 -10.50 4.68
N ALA A 64 14.05 -11.10 5.71
CA ALA A 64 13.30 -12.34 5.56
C ALA A 64 12.05 -12.15 4.67
N GLN A 65 11.34 -11.03 4.80
CA GLN A 65 10.17 -10.75 3.95
C GLN A 65 10.57 -10.53 2.48
N THR A 66 11.65 -9.80 2.21
CA THR A 66 12.14 -9.61 0.84
C THR A 66 12.66 -10.90 0.24
N GLN A 67 13.35 -11.74 1.02
CA GLN A 67 13.76 -13.07 0.61
C GLN A 67 12.56 -13.97 0.28
N ALA A 68 11.54 -13.99 1.14
CA ALA A 68 10.34 -14.78 0.94
C ALA A 68 9.55 -14.34 -0.30
N LEU A 69 9.48 -13.03 -0.59
CA LEU A 69 8.88 -12.51 -1.83
C LEU A 69 9.65 -12.98 -3.08
N MET A 70 10.96 -13.02 -3.01
CA MET A 70 11.82 -13.44 -4.11
C MET A 70 11.76 -14.95 -4.34
N GLN A 71 11.96 -15.74 -3.30
CA GLN A 71 12.10 -17.21 -3.40
C GLN A 71 10.77 -17.95 -3.36
N GLY A 72 9.83 -17.48 -2.53
CA GLY A 72 8.60 -18.21 -2.25
C GLY A 72 8.80 -19.44 -1.37
N LYS A 73 7.83 -20.36 -1.42
CA LYS A 73 7.82 -21.67 -0.78
C LYS A 73 7.06 -22.65 -1.68
N THR A 74 7.67 -23.72 -2.06
CA THR A 74 7.07 -24.78 -2.90
C THR A 74 6.09 -25.64 -2.12
N PHE A 75 5.30 -26.44 -2.85
CA PHE A 75 4.40 -27.42 -2.23
C PHE A 75 5.17 -28.47 -1.40
N ASP A 76 6.29 -28.97 -1.90
CA ASP A 76 7.07 -30.01 -1.22
C ASP A 76 7.71 -29.46 0.07
N GLU A 77 8.22 -28.24 0.06
CA GLU A 77 8.72 -27.56 1.26
C GLU A 77 7.60 -27.32 2.28
N ALA A 78 6.43 -26.85 1.83
CA ALA A 78 5.28 -26.62 2.68
C ALA A 78 4.77 -27.94 3.30
N LYS A 79 4.72 -29.01 2.52
CA LYS A 79 4.35 -30.35 2.98
C LYS A 79 5.34 -30.88 4.00
N ALA A 80 6.63 -30.77 3.72
CA ALA A 80 7.69 -31.20 4.64
C ALA A 80 7.62 -30.45 5.98
N GLU A 81 7.35 -29.14 5.96
CA GLU A 81 7.14 -28.32 7.17
C GLU A 81 5.96 -28.82 8.01
N VAL A 82 4.83 -29.14 7.37
CA VAL A 82 3.64 -29.66 8.07
C VAL A 82 3.91 -31.02 8.68
N LEU A 83 4.58 -31.92 7.95
CA LEU A 83 4.99 -33.23 8.49
C LEU A 83 5.94 -33.08 9.68
N ALA A 84 6.91 -32.14 9.59
CA ALA A 84 7.86 -31.88 10.68
C ALA A 84 7.18 -31.35 11.95
N SER A 85 6.00 -30.75 11.85
CA SER A 85 5.18 -30.31 13.00
C SER A 85 4.40 -31.45 13.66
N GLY A 86 4.51 -32.69 13.17
CA GLY A 86 3.86 -33.87 13.73
C GLY A 86 2.50 -34.21 13.13
N ALA A 87 2.11 -33.54 12.04
CA ALA A 87 0.88 -33.83 11.34
C ALA A 87 0.97 -35.14 10.53
N SER A 88 -0.16 -35.80 10.27
CA SER A 88 -0.26 -36.95 9.40
C SER A 88 -0.02 -36.57 7.94
N GLU A 89 0.28 -37.57 7.10
CA GLU A 89 0.46 -37.40 5.66
C GLU A 89 -0.79 -36.78 5.00
N ALA A 90 -1.98 -37.21 5.41
CA ALA A 90 -3.24 -36.69 4.89
C ALA A 90 -3.45 -35.20 5.23
N GLU A 91 -3.14 -34.82 6.46
CA GLU A 91 -3.19 -33.41 6.89
C GLU A 91 -2.15 -32.57 6.17
N ALA A 92 -0.93 -33.10 5.98
CA ALA A 92 0.11 -32.40 5.25
C ALA A 92 -0.27 -32.11 3.79
N ILE A 93 -0.87 -33.10 3.11
CA ILE A 93 -1.37 -32.92 1.73
C ILE A 93 -2.51 -31.88 1.69
N ALA A 94 -3.39 -31.87 2.68
CA ALA A 94 -4.51 -30.91 2.75
C ALA A 94 -4.05 -29.48 3.06
N LEU A 95 -3.05 -29.31 3.93
CA LEU A 95 -2.60 -28.00 4.40
C LEU A 95 -1.51 -27.36 3.53
N ALA A 96 -0.65 -28.16 2.89
CA ALA A 96 0.47 -27.65 2.09
C ALA A 96 0.06 -26.62 1.03
N PRO A 97 -1.04 -26.81 0.25
CA PRO A 97 -1.46 -25.82 -0.75
C PRO A 97 -1.69 -24.42 -0.18
N HIS A 98 -2.17 -24.32 1.04
CA HIS A 98 -2.43 -23.04 1.72
C HIS A 98 -1.15 -22.32 2.18
N LYS A 99 -0.03 -23.06 2.27
CA LYS A 99 1.27 -22.52 2.70
C LYS A 99 2.21 -22.24 1.53
N VAL A 100 1.83 -22.57 0.32
CA VAL A 100 2.61 -22.26 -0.90
C VAL A 100 2.62 -20.77 -1.14
N SER A 101 3.80 -20.23 -1.44
CA SER A 101 3.99 -18.86 -1.90
C SER A 101 4.74 -18.91 -3.23
N PRO A 102 4.20 -18.34 -4.32
CA PRO A 102 4.79 -18.49 -5.65
C PRO A 102 6.21 -17.94 -5.77
N GLY A 103 6.59 -16.97 -4.94
CA GLY A 103 7.84 -16.24 -5.12
C GLY A 103 7.83 -15.35 -6.36
N ASN A 104 9.01 -14.97 -6.83
CA ASN A 104 9.19 -14.08 -8.00
C ASN A 104 8.35 -12.80 -7.93
N LYS A 105 8.16 -12.26 -6.73
CA LYS A 105 7.46 -11.00 -6.46
C LYS A 105 8.46 -9.84 -6.48
N PRO A 106 8.23 -8.79 -7.29
CA PRO A 106 9.17 -7.70 -7.42
C PRO A 106 9.26 -6.87 -6.13
N SER A 107 10.47 -6.68 -5.63
CA SER A 107 10.72 -5.79 -4.50
C SER A 107 12.09 -5.12 -4.61
N ASN A 108 12.21 -3.94 -4.02
CA ASN A 108 13.46 -3.22 -3.81
C ASN A 108 13.71 -3.05 -2.32
N THR A 109 14.98 -3.06 -1.93
CA THR A 109 15.37 -2.67 -0.57
C THR A 109 16.22 -1.42 -0.63
N LEU A 110 15.70 -0.33 -0.07
CA LEU A 110 16.38 0.96 0.08
C LEU A 110 17.05 0.97 1.46
N LEU A 111 18.31 0.57 1.50
CA LEU A 111 19.09 0.55 2.73
C LEU A 111 19.74 1.91 2.92
N LEU A 112 19.28 2.68 3.91
CA LEU A 112 19.84 3.97 4.27
C LEU A 112 20.92 3.79 5.34
N PRO A 113 22.03 4.55 5.34
CA PRO A 113 23.00 4.51 6.44
C PRO A 113 22.35 4.83 7.79
N GLU A 114 21.47 5.82 7.81
CA GLU A 114 20.69 6.26 8.98
C GLU A 114 19.49 7.08 8.52
N LEU A 115 18.52 7.29 9.39
CA LEU A 115 17.40 8.21 9.14
C LEU A 115 17.77 9.61 9.66
N SER A 116 18.56 10.36 8.89
CA SER A 116 18.87 11.76 9.14
C SER A 116 18.07 12.67 8.19
N PRO A 117 18.00 14.00 8.46
CA PRO A 117 17.38 14.95 7.54
C PRO A 117 17.94 14.89 6.12
N TYR A 118 19.25 14.62 5.97
CA TYR A 118 19.90 14.48 4.68
C TYR A 118 19.33 13.26 3.90
N TYR A 119 19.32 12.09 4.51
CA TYR A 119 18.84 10.87 3.84
C TYR A 119 17.34 10.89 3.63
N LEU A 120 16.57 11.51 4.53
CA LEU A 120 15.14 11.74 4.32
C LEU A 120 14.89 12.65 3.11
N GLY A 121 15.64 13.75 3.01
CA GLY A 121 15.56 14.66 1.85
C GLY A 121 15.94 13.96 0.53
N ALA A 122 16.99 13.15 0.54
CA ALA A 122 17.39 12.36 -0.61
C ALA A 122 16.30 11.34 -1.03
N LEU A 123 15.65 10.69 -0.05
CA LEU A 123 14.56 9.76 -0.30
C LEU A 123 13.33 10.46 -0.91
N ILE A 124 12.95 11.62 -0.37
CA ILE A 124 11.86 12.44 -0.94
C ILE A 124 12.19 12.82 -2.38
N ALA A 125 13.37 13.33 -2.64
CA ALA A 125 13.80 13.71 -3.98
C ALA A 125 13.81 12.51 -4.95
N LEU A 126 14.20 11.31 -4.49
CA LEU A 126 14.13 10.08 -5.28
C LEU A 126 12.70 9.80 -5.75
N TYR A 127 11.72 9.88 -4.85
CA TYR A 127 10.32 9.63 -5.21
C TYR A 127 9.72 10.76 -6.06
N GLU A 128 10.08 12.02 -5.83
CA GLU A 128 9.69 13.12 -6.71
C GLU A 128 10.20 12.90 -8.14
N GLN A 129 11.47 12.54 -8.30
CA GLN A 129 12.04 12.21 -9.61
C GLN A 129 11.38 10.97 -10.24
N LYS A 130 11.08 9.94 -9.45
CA LYS A 130 10.33 8.76 -9.91
C LYS A 130 8.97 9.16 -10.50
N VAL A 131 8.19 9.97 -9.79
CA VAL A 131 6.88 10.47 -10.24
C VAL A 131 7.02 11.33 -11.49
N PHE A 132 8.01 12.22 -11.54
CA PHE A 132 8.30 13.04 -12.73
C PHE A 132 8.62 12.17 -13.94
N CYS A 133 9.54 11.21 -13.81
CA CYS A 133 9.92 10.31 -14.91
C CYS A 133 8.72 9.47 -15.39
N GLN A 134 7.89 8.96 -14.49
CA GLN A 134 6.67 8.25 -14.84
C GLN A 134 5.71 9.14 -15.65
N GLY A 135 5.53 10.40 -15.24
CA GLY A 135 4.71 11.35 -15.97
C GLY A 135 5.21 11.61 -17.39
N VAL A 136 6.53 11.74 -17.57
CA VAL A 136 7.14 11.88 -18.90
C VAL A 136 6.90 10.63 -19.75
N LEU A 137 7.14 9.44 -19.17
CA LEU A 137 6.96 8.17 -19.89
C LEU A 137 5.50 7.92 -20.30
N TRP A 138 4.55 8.33 -19.47
CA TRP A 138 3.12 8.13 -19.72
C TRP A 138 2.43 9.32 -20.40
N ASN A 139 3.16 10.40 -20.68
CA ASN A 139 2.62 11.64 -21.26
C ASN A 139 1.47 12.25 -20.44
N ILE A 140 1.62 12.26 -19.10
CA ILE A 140 0.67 12.85 -18.16
C ILE A 140 1.31 13.98 -17.36
N ASN A 141 0.49 14.84 -16.75
CA ASN A 141 0.94 15.86 -15.81
C ASN A 141 1.09 15.27 -14.42
N SER A 142 2.33 15.02 -13.99
CA SER A 142 2.63 14.34 -12.72
C SER A 142 2.14 15.10 -11.49
N PHE A 143 2.02 16.43 -11.55
CA PHE A 143 1.81 17.30 -10.37
C PHE A 143 0.55 18.16 -10.49
N ASP A 144 -0.36 17.87 -11.42
CA ASP A 144 -1.67 18.51 -11.44
C ASP A 144 -2.66 17.83 -10.47
N GLN A 145 -3.74 18.52 -10.17
CA GLN A 145 -4.77 18.06 -9.25
C GLN A 145 -6.19 18.37 -9.74
N TRP A 146 -6.40 18.44 -11.04
CA TRP A 146 -7.71 18.78 -11.60
C TRP A 146 -8.85 17.91 -11.08
N GLY A 147 -8.58 16.63 -10.82
CA GLY A 147 -9.58 15.68 -10.31
C GLY A 147 -10.18 16.07 -8.94
N VAL A 148 -9.45 16.79 -8.08
CA VAL A 148 -9.96 17.20 -6.76
C VAL A 148 -10.80 18.48 -6.82
N GLU A 149 -10.72 19.27 -7.89
CA GLU A 149 -11.47 20.52 -8.01
C GLU A 149 -12.98 20.28 -8.08
N LEU A 150 -13.43 19.22 -8.76
CA LEU A 150 -14.85 18.86 -8.80
C LEU A 150 -15.43 18.63 -7.41
N GLY A 151 -14.74 17.88 -6.56
CA GLY A 151 -15.17 17.65 -5.18
C GLY A 151 -15.29 18.94 -4.38
N LYS A 152 -14.36 19.87 -4.52
CA LYS A 152 -14.41 21.19 -3.87
C LYS A 152 -15.60 22.00 -4.35
N GLN A 153 -15.89 22.01 -5.67
CA GLN A 153 -17.04 22.71 -6.24
C GLN A 153 -18.36 22.12 -5.71
N LEU A 154 -18.48 20.79 -5.66
CA LEU A 154 -19.67 20.11 -5.16
C LEU A 154 -19.88 20.27 -3.66
N SER A 155 -18.83 20.46 -2.88
CA SER A 155 -18.93 20.62 -1.41
C SER A 155 -19.64 21.89 -1.00
N THR A 156 -19.48 22.99 -1.74
CA THR A 156 -20.08 24.29 -1.40
C THR A 156 -21.61 24.25 -1.35
N PRO A 157 -22.36 23.79 -2.39
CA PRO A 157 -23.81 23.70 -2.32
C PRO A 157 -24.28 22.69 -1.27
N ILE A 158 -23.56 21.60 -1.04
CA ILE A 158 -23.88 20.64 0.04
C ILE A 158 -23.76 21.31 1.42
N TYR A 159 -22.69 22.05 1.66
CA TYR A 159 -22.50 22.80 2.89
C TYR A 159 -23.64 23.81 3.14
N GLN A 160 -24.08 24.56 2.10
CA GLN A 160 -25.17 25.50 2.20
C GLN A 160 -26.49 24.83 2.62
N VAL A 161 -26.77 23.64 2.13
CA VAL A 161 -27.94 22.86 2.53
C VAL A 161 -27.81 22.29 3.94
N LEU A 162 -26.64 21.81 4.32
CA LEU A 162 -26.36 21.32 5.69
C LEU A 162 -26.49 22.44 6.73
N SER A 163 -26.12 23.69 6.37
CA SER A 163 -26.18 24.86 7.23
C SER A 163 -27.52 25.62 7.13
N ASP A 164 -28.55 25.06 6.49
CA ASP A 164 -29.86 25.65 6.26
C ASP A 164 -29.88 27.03 5.56
N GLN A 165 -28.80 27.35 4.84
CA GLN A 165 -28.64 28.62 4.14
C GLN A 165 -29.34 28.66 2.79
N GLN A 166 -29.45 27.51 2.13
CA GLN A 166 -30.02 27.39 0.79
C GLN A 166 -30.64 26.01 0.55
N LYS A 167 -31.63 25.92 -0.35
CA LYS A 167 -32.13 24.65 -0.88
C LYS A 167 -31.53 24.38 -2.23
N ASN A 168 -31.00 23.18 -2.42
CA ASN A 168 -30.49 22.67 -3.69
C ASN A 168 -31.04 21.25 -3.94
N ASN A 169 -31.10 20.86 -5.20
CA ASN A 169 -31.47 19.51 -5.60
C ASN A 169 -30.18 18.75 -5.91
N PHE A 170 -30.07 17.56 -5.36
CA PHE A 170 -28.94 16.65 -5.60
C PHE A 170 -29.47 15.32 -6.15
N ASP A 171 -28.56 14.41 -6.46
CA ASP A 171 -28.91 13.03 -6.71
C ASP A 171 -29.49 12.38 -5.44
N ALA A 172 -30.28 11.31 -5.66
CA ALA A 172 -31.01 10.66 -4.57
C ALA A 172 -30.10 10.13 -3.43
N SER A 173 -28.87 9.72 -3.75
CA SER A 173 -27.90 9.25 -2.74
C SER A 173 -27.43 10.40 -1.86
N THR A 174 -27.03 11.51 -2.47
CA THR A 174 -26.58 12.71 -1.76
C THR A 174 -27.69 13.30 -0.90
N GLU A 175 -28.92 13.39 -1.43
CA GLU A 175 -30.09 13.86 -0.67
C GLU A 175 -30.38 12.98 0.56
N ALA A 176 -30.34 11.65 0.39
CA ALA A 176 -30.56 10.71 1.49
C ALA A 176 -29.48 10.84 2.57
N LEU A 177 -28.21 11.02 2.19
CA LEU A 177 -27.10 11.21 3.13
C LEU A 177 -27.25 12.54 3.89
N ILE A 178 -27.59 13.64 3.23
CA ILE A 178 -27.85 14.94 3.86
C ILE A 178 -28.98 14.83 4.87
N ALA A 179 -30.11 14.23 4.47
CA ALA A 179 -31.24 14.06 5.36
C ALA A 179 -30.91 13.21 6.59
N LYS A 180 -30.16 12.10 6.37
CA LYS A 180 -29.74 11.23 7.48
C LYS A 180 -28.76 11.92 8.41
N PHE A 181 -27.80 12.67 7.86
CA PHE A 181 -26.85 13.45 8.66
C PHE A 181 -27.58 14.46 9.56
N LYS A 182 -28.52 15.25 8.99
CA LYS A 182 -29.31 16.22 9.75
C LYS A 182 -30.11 15.53 10.86
N GLN A 183 -30.78 14.40 10.55
CA GLN A 183 -31.52 13.62 11.55
C GLN A 183 -30.63 13.19 12.73
N LEU A 184 -29.44 12.71 12.47
CA LEU A 184 -28.50 12.24 13.51
C LEU A 184 -27.84 13.39 14.29
N ASN A 185 -27.73 14.57 13.70
CA ASN A 185 -27.10 15.72 14.33
C ASN A 185 -28.04 16.50 15.25
N LEU A 186 -29.37 16.27 15.14
CA LEU A 186 -30.39 16.88 15.99
C LEU A 186 -30.71 16.04 17.23
N GLY A 187 -30.19 14.85 17.39
CA GLY A 187 -30.31 13.96 18.54
C GLY A 187 -29.08 13.99 19.43
#